data_e0833436e3c287d22163737f81a2dc80
#
_entry.id   e0833436e3c287d22163737f81a2dc80
#
_cell.length_a   1.000
_cell.length_b   1.000
_cell.length_c   1.000
_cell.angle_alpha   90.00
_cell.angle_beta   90.00
_cell.angle_gamma   90.00
#
_symmetry.space_group_name_H-M   'P 1'
#
loop_
_entity.id
_entity.type
_entity.pdbx_description
1 polymer ?
#
loop_
_entity_poly.entity_id
_entity_poly.type
_entity_poly.pdbx_seq_one_letter_code
_entity_poly.pdbx_strand_id
1 'polypeptide(L)'
;AEVAQAVRGMMTGVVLPGGTAQRAAIPGYAVAGKTGTVRKPTAGGYSEDRRAALFAGMAPASAPRLVAVVVIDEPAGEEYYGGQIAAPVFREVMAGALRLLGVAPDRPQELSQPNQLASH
;
A
#
# COMPACT_ATOMS: atom_id res chain seq x y z
N ALA A 1 -17.20 6.50 -14.00
CA ALA A 1 -16.86 5.07 -13.98
C ALA A 1 -15.60 4.75 -14.78
N GLU A 2 -15.50 5.18 -16.04
CA GLU A 2 -14.32 4.89 -16.87
C GLU A 2 -13.05 5.58 -16.37
N VAL A 3 -13.16 6.83 -15.93
CA VAL A 3 -12.02 7.57 -15.35
C VAL A 3 -11.56 6.92 -14.06
N ALA A 4 -12.49 6.54 -13.20
CA ALA A 4 -12.16 5.86 -11.93
C ALA A 4 -11.46 4.52 -12.18
N GLN A 5 -11.93 3.74 -13.15
CA GLN A 5 -11.28 2.48 -13.53
C GLN A 5 -9.87 2.69 -14.07
N ALA A 6 -9.68 3.71 -14.91
CA ALA A 6 -8.37 4.04 -15.47
C ALA A 6 -7.38 4.46 -14.37
N VAL A 7 -7.79 5.34 -13.46
CA VAL A 7 -6.96 5.77 -12.34
C VAL A 7 -6.63 4.60 -11.42
N ARG A 8 -7.61 3.75 -11.09
CA ARG A 8 -7.39 2.56 -10.28
C ARG A 8 -6.37 1.62 -10.94
N GLY A 9 -6.47 1.44 -12.26
CA GLY A 9 -5.48 0.66 -13.01
C GLY A 9 -4.07 1.22 -12.90
N MET A 10 -3.91 2.54 -12.99
CA MET A 10 -2.62 3.21 -12.80
C MET A 10 -2.08 3.02 -11.39
N MET A 11 -2.96 3.05 -10.39
CA MET A 11 -2.59 2.89 -8.99
C MET A 11 -2.08 1.48 -8.66
N THR A 12 -2.34 0.48 -9.49
CA THR A 12 -1.77 -0.85 -9.29
C THR A 12 -0.27 -0.90 -9.54
N GLY A 13 0.25 0.02 -10.33
CA GLY A 13 1.69 0.13 -10.57
C GLY A 13 2.52 0.45 -9.34
N VAL A 14 1.90 0.99 -8.29
CA VAL A 14 2.57 1.39 -7.04
C VAL A 14 3.21 0.20 -6.33
N VAL A 15 2.61 -0.98 -6.40
CA VAL A 15 3.11 -2.20 -5.74
C VAL A 15 3.94 -3.10 -6.65
N LEU A 16 4.08 -2.74 -7.91
CA LEU A 16 4.90 -3.49 -8.88
C LEU A 16 6.38 -3.12 -8.72
N PRO A 17 7.32 -3.95 -9.27
CA PRO A 17 8.73 -3.59 -9.30
C PRO A 17 8.94 -2.19 -9.91
N GLY A 18 9.71 -1.34 -9.24
CA GLY A 18 9.89 0.06 -9.60
C GLY A 18 8.84 1.02 -9.05
N GLY A 19 7.76 0.51 -8.46
CA GLY A 19 6.74 1.33 -7.80
C GLY A 19 7.17 1.84 -6.44
N THR A 20 6.41 2.82 -5.91
CA THR A 20 6.77 3.49 -4.64
C THR A 20 6.39 2.69 -3.40
N ALA A 21 5.60 1.62 -3.52
CA ALA A 21 5.13 0.85 -2.37
C ALA A 21 5.08 -0.65 -2.66
N GLN A 22 6.19 -1.23 -3.10
CA GLN A 22 6.29 -2.68 -3.35
C GLN A 22 5.96 -3.50 -2.10
N ARG A 23 6.24 -2.96 -0.91
CA ARG A 23 5.98 -3.61 0.38
C ARG A 23 4.49 -3.76 0.71
N ALA A 24 3.60 -3.11 -0.05
CA ALA A 24 2.15 -3.25 0.11
C ALA A 24 1.56 -4.40 -0.72
N ALA A 25 2.34 -5.03 -1.57
CA ALA A 25 1.88 -6.15 -2.40
C ALA A 25 1.41 -7.32 -1.55
N ILE A 26 0.27 -7.89 -1.91
CA ILE A 26 -0.34 -9.04 -1.21
C ILE A 26 -0.44 -10.20 -2.19
N PRO A 27 0.21 -11.33 -1.94
CA PRO A 27 0.11 -12.50 -2.82
C PRO A 27 -1.36 -12.91 -3.02
N GLY A 28 -1.74 -13.13 -4.27
CA GLY A 28 -3.09 -13.55 -4.65
C GLY A 28 -4.06 -12.41 -4.92
N TYR A 29 -3.70 -11.17 -4.58
CA TYR A 29 -4.58 -10.01 -4.76
C TYR A 29 -3.88 -8.88 -5.50
N ALA A 30 -4.60 -8.26 -6.44
CA ALA A 30 -4.16 -6.99 -7.01
C ALA A 30 -4.44 -5.88 -6.01
N VAL A 31 -3.44 -5.06 -5.74
CA VAL A 31 -3.53 -3.92 -4.82
C VAL A 31 -3.38 -2.63 -5.61
N ALA A 32 -4.25 -1.68 -5.39
CA ALA A 32 -4.13 -0.31 -5.90
C ALA A 32 -3.91 0.63 -4.71
N GLY A 33 -3.00 1.58 -4.84
CA GLY A 33 -2.72 2.47 -3.72
C GLY A 33 -1.91 3.70 -4.07
N LYS A 34 -1.67 4.52 -3.06
CA LYS A 34 -0.88 5.74 -3.16
C LYS A 34 -0.15 6.01 -1.86
N THR A 35 1.14 6.29 -1.97
CA THR A 35 1.97 6.72 -0.86
C THR A 35 1.82 8.22 -0.61
N GLY A 36 2.09 8.63 0.62
CA GLY A 36 2.20 10.02 0.98
C GLY A 36 3.23 10.20 2.09
N THR A 37 3.94 11.31 2.05
CA THR A 37 4.83 11.73 3.13
C THR A 37 4.60 13.21 3.33
N VAL A 38 4.15 13.59 4.51
CA VAL A 38 3.74 14.94 4.83
C VAL A 38 4.65 15.52 5.89
N ARG A 39 5.15 16.72 5.65
CA ARG A 39 5.88 17.49 6.67
C ARG A 39 4.88 18.15 7.60
N LYS A 40 5.12 18.09 8.89
CA LYS A 40 4.25 18.74 9.86
C LYS A 40 4.44 20.25 9.85
N PRO A 41 3.34 21.04 9.97
CA PRO A 41 3.45 22.48 10.07
C PRO A 41 4.11 22.90 11.38
N THR A 42 4.89 23.98 11.32
CA THR A 42 5.51 24.63 12.47
C THR A 42 5.20 26.12 12.42
N ALA A 43 5.57 26.86 13.46
CA ALA A 43 5.36 28.31 13.52
C ALA A 43 6.07 29.10 12.41
N GLY A 44 7.12 28.54 11.81
CA GLY A 44 7.88 29.20 10.72
C GLY A 44 7.72 28.52 9.35
N GLY A 45 6.71 27.65 9.16
CA GLY A 45 6.52 26.90 7.91
C GLY A 45 6.34 25.42 8.16
N TYR A 46 7.13 24.58 7.49
CA TYR A 46 7.07 23.12 7.65
C TYR A 46 8.34 22.60 8.31
N SER A 47 8.17 21.62 9.20
CA SER A 47 9.29 20.96 9.85
C SER A 47 10.09 20.14 8.84
N GLU A 48 11.42 20.15 8.95
CA GLU A 48 12.28 19.26 8.17
C GLU A 48 12.41 17.88 8.82
N ASP A 49 12.22 17.78 10.12
CA ASP A 49 12.45 16.57 10.92
C ASP A 49 11.16 15.83 11.28
N ARG A 50 10.04 16.53 11.34
CA ARG A 50 8.76 15.96 11.81
C ARG A 50 7.85 15.69 10.61
N ARG A 51 7.54 14.42 10.38
CA ARG A 51 6.78 13.97 9.23
C ARG A 51 5.73 12.96 9.65
N ALA A 52 4.72 12.79 8.77
CA ALA A 52 3.78 11.69 8.81
C ALA A 52 3.91 10.89 7.52
N ALA A 53 4.04 9.59 7.64
CA ALA A 53 4.09 8.69 6.49
C ALA A 53 2.73 8.04 6.31
N LEU A 54 2.23 8.02 5.06
CA LEU A 54 0.90 7.52 4.75
C LEU A 54 0.93 6.52 3.61
N PHE A 55 0.02 5.57 3.68
CA PHE A 55 -0.35 4.72 2.54
C PHE A 55 -1.86 4.51 2.55
N ALA A 56 -2.49 4.81 1.43
CA ALA A 56 -3.91 4.52 1.19
C ALA A 56 -4.01 3.50 0.07
N GLY A 57 -4.78 2.45 0.29
CA GLY A 57 -4.90 1.40 -0.70
C GLY A 57 -6.23 0.69 -0.67
N MET A 58 -6.48 -0.06 -1.72
CA MET A 58 -7.68 -0.87 -1.88
C MET A 58 -7.36 -2.22 -2.49
N ALA A 59 -8.14 -3.22 -2.15
CA ALA A 59 -8.01 -4.56 -2.68
C ALA A 59 -9.35 -5.30 -2.64
N PRO A 60 -9.59 -6.27 -3.55
CA PRO A 60 -8.84 -6.53 -4.78
C PRO A 60 -9.01 -5.36 -5.77
N ALA A 61 -7.96 -4.97 -6.48
CA ALA A 61 -8.03 -3.81 -7.38
C ALA A 61 -8.99 -4.01 -8.56
N SER A 62 -9.23 -5.25 -8.97
CA SER A 62 -10.19 -5.58 -10.05
C SER A 62 -11.64 -5.27 -9.66
N ALA A 63 -12.00 -5.50 -8.40
CA ALA A 63 -13.32 -5.21 -7.84
C ALA A 63 -13.16 -4.90 -6.35
N PRO A 64 -12.80 -3.64 -5.99
CA PRO A 64 -12.44 -3.31 -4.62
C PRO A 64 -13.53 -3.60 -3.61
N ARG A 65 -13.15 -4.29 -2.55
CA ARG A 65 -14.03 -4.65 -1.44
C ARG A 65 -13.66 -3.90 -0.17
N LEU A 66 -12.38 -3.58 0.00
CA LEU A 66 -11.87 -2.90 1.18
C LEU A 66 -10.95 -1.77 0.79
N VAL A 67 -11.02 -0.67 1.54
CA VAL A 67 -10.10 0.45 1.48
C VAL A 67 -9.49 0.61 2.88
N ALA A 68 -8.18 0.81 2.95
CA ALA A 68 -7.51 1.08 4.21
C ALA A 68 -6.52 2.23 4.03
N VAL A 69 -6.43 3.06 5.05
CA VAL A 69 -5.46 4.15 5.13
C VAL A 69 -4.62 3.93 6.38
N VAL A 70 -3.30 3.94 6.20
CA VAL A 70 -2.34 3.81 7.29
C VAL A 70 -1.59 5.12 7.42
N VAL A 71 -1.55 5.66 8.63
CA VAL A 71 -0.81 6.87 8.96
C VAL A 71 0.17 6.53 10.08
N ILE A 72 1.45 6.74 9.83
CA ILE A 72 2.50 6.62 10.85
C ILE A 72 2.94 8.03 11.20
N ASP A 73 2.62 8.47 12.40
CA ASP A 73 2.91 9.82 12.86
C ASP A 73 4.30 9.88 13.48
N GLU A 74 5.14 10.78 12.98
CA GLU A 74 6.50 10.99 13.45
C GLU A 74 7.29 9.69 13.59
N PRO A 75 7.48 8.92 12.50
CA PRO A 75 8.21 7.66 12.58
C PRO A 75 9.63 7.88 13.10
N ALA A 76 10.06 7.00 14.00
CA ALA A 76 11.42 7.00 14.51
C ALA A 76 12.35 6.27 13.55
N GLY A 77 13.60 6.76 13.40
CA GLY A 77 14.61 6.13 12.55
C GLY A 77 14.80 6.86 11.23
N GLU A 78 15.56 6.24 10.34
CA GLU A 78 15.96 6.84 9.08
C GLU A 78 14.89 6.69 7.98
N GLU A 79 14.10 5.63 8.04
CA GLU A 79 13.00 5.41 7.10
C GLU A 79 11.77 6.22 7.51
N TYR A 80 11.25 7.05 6.62
CA TYR A 80 10.08 7.89 6.90
C TYR A 80 9.10 7.98 5.71
N TYR A 81 9.39 7.33 4.60
CA TYR A 81 8.50 7.35 3.44
C TYR A 81 7.35 6.35 3.60
N GLY A 82 6.16 6.74 3.14
CA GLY A 82 4.98 5.90 3.23
C GLY A 82 5.14 4.52 2.59
N GLY A 83 5.90 4.43 1.50
CA GLY A 83 6.18 3.16 0.84
C GLY A 83 7.09 2.23 1.62
N GLN A 84 7.86 2.76 2.58
CA GLN A 84 8.80 1.99 3.40
C GLN A 84 8.18 1.54 4.72
N ILE A 85 7.40 2.40 5.38
CA ILE A 85 6.93 2.15 6.75
C ILE A 85 5.43 1.99 6.87
N ALA A 86 4.61 2.69 6.07
CA ALA A 86 3.16 2.54 6.10
C ALA A 86 2.67 1.38 5.23
N ALA A 87 3.31 1.12 4.10
CA ALA A 87 2.94 0.05 3.19
C ALA A 87 3.01 -1.35 3.81
N PRO A 88 4.04 -1.72 4.60
CA PRO A 88 4.06 -3.03 5.27
C PRO A 88 2.90 -3.20 6.25
N VAL A 89 2.51 -2.15 6.97
CA VAL A 89 1.36 -2.19 7.89
C VAL A 89 0.07 -2.41 7.09
N PHE A 90 -0.10 -1.69 5.99
CA PHE A 90 -1.24 -1.90 5.08
C PHE A 90 -1.32 -3.36 4.62
N ARG A 91 -0.20 -3.93 4.18
CA ARG A 91 -0.12 -5.33 3.73
C ARG A 91 -0.64 -6.29 4.79
N GLU A 92 -0.17 -6.17 6.01
CA GLU A 92 -0.56 -7.06 7.11
C GLU A 92 -2.05 -6.93 7.45
N VAL A 93 -2.53 -5.70 7.59
CA VAL A 93 -3.94 -5.43 7.93
C VAL A 93 -4.86 -5.87 6.80
N MET A 94 -4.56 -5.49 5.57
CA MET A 94 -5.40 -5.80 4.41
C MET A 94 -5.42 -7.30 4.12
N ALA A 95 -4.29 -7.99 4.16
CA ALA A 95 -4.22 -9.42 3.95
C ALA A 95 -5.05 -10.18 4.99
N GLY A 96 -4.98 -9.78 6.25
CA GLY A 96 -5.78 -10.36 7.32
C GLY A 96 -7.27 -10.11 7.12
N ALA A 97 -7.65 -8.89 6.78
CA ALA A 97 -9.05 -8.50 6.58
C ALA A 97 -9.68 -9.24 5.38
N LEU A 98 -8.96 -9.34 4.26
CA LEU A 98 -9.45 -10.07 3.08
C LEU A 98 -9.72 -11.54 3.42
N ARG A 99 -8.84 -12.14 4.19
CA ARG A 99 -8.97 -13.53 4.64
C ARG A 99 -10.15 -13.72 5.58
N LEU A 100 -10.30 -12.85 6.57
CA LEU A 100 -11.41 -12.90 7.53
C LEU A 100 -12.77 -12.70 6.87
N LEU A 101 -12.86 -11.86 5.85
CA LEU A 101 -14.10 -11.60 5.12
C LEU A 101 -14.34 -12.60 3.98
N GLY A 102 -13.42 -13.53 3.76
CA GLY A 102 -13.57 -14.55 2.73
C GLY A 102 -13.58 -13.99 1.30
N VAL A 103 -12.84 -12.90 1.07
CA VAL A 103 -12.76 -12.28 -0.26
C VAL A 103 -11.88 -13.16 -1.17
N ALA A 104 -12.43 -13.58 -2.31
CA ALA A 104 -11.71 -14.42 -3.25
C ALA A 104 -10.52 -13.69 -3.87
N PRO A 105 -9.35 -14.35 -4.01
CA PRO A 105 -8.21 -13.78 -4.71
C PRO A 105 -8.52 -13.50 -6.17
N ASP A 106 -8.13 -12.31 -6.66
CA ASP A 106 -8.24 -11.97 -8.08
C ASP A 106 -6.98 -12.36 -8.89
N ARG A 107 -5.94 -12.82 -8.20
CA ARG A 107 -4.70 -13.36 -8.79
C ARG A 107 -4.32 -14.71 -8.15
N PRO A 108 -5.18 -15.74 -8.26
CA PRO A 108 -4.95 -17.02 -7.56
C PRO A 108 -3.68 -17.73 -7.99
N GLN A 109 -3.19 -17.49 -9.20
CA GLN A 109 -1.94 -18.08 -9.69
C GLN A 109 -0.72 -17.69 -8.86
N GLU A 110 -0.73 -16.53 -8.20
CA GLU A 110 0.36 -16.09 -7.34
C GLU A 110 0.47 -16.95 -6.07
N LEU A 111 -0.62 -17.55 -5.64
CA LEU A 111 -0.65 -18.42 -4.47
C LEU A 111 -0.04 -19.80 -4.74
N SER A 112 0.04 -20.18 -6.02
CA SER A 112 0.56 -21.48 -6.46
C SER A 112 2.09 -21.49 -6.65
N GLN A 113 2.75 -20.34 -6.49
CA GLN A 113 4.18 -20.17 -6.71
C GLN A 113 4.87 -19.70 -5.41
N PRO A 114 5.15 -20.62 -4.47
CA PRO A 114 5.65 -20.22 -3.16
C PRO A 114 7.08 -19.65 -3.12
N ASN A 115 7.81 -19.67 -4.22
CA ASN A 115 9.25 -19.43 -4.18
C ASN A 115 9.81 -18.26 -4.98
N GLN A 116 8.99 -17.42 -5.63
CA GLN A 116 9.54 -16.30 -6.39
C GLN A 116 9.72 -15.01 -5.58
N LEU A 117 9.14 -14.93 -4.39
CA LEU A 117 9.26 -13.74 -3.52
C LEU A 117 10.42 -13.84 -2.52
N ALA A 118 11.08 -14.98 -2.42
CA ALA A 118 12.16 -15.21 -1.45
C ALA A 118 13.57 -14.90 -1.99
N SER A 119 13.70 -14.48 -3.25
CA SER A 119 15.00 -14.30 -3.88
C SER A 119 15.37 -12.83 -4.20
N HIS A 120 14.69 -11.86 -3.57
CA HIS A 120 15.03 -10.44 -3.74
C HIS A 120 15.07 -9.71 -2.42
#